data_7494d7e52b4430facc241e16f66fe266
#
_entry.id   7494d7e52b4430facc241e16f66fe266
#
_cell.length_a   1.000
_cell.length_b   1.000
_cell.length_c   1.000
_cell.angle_alpha   90.00
_cell.angle_beta   90.00
_cell.angle_gamma   90.00
#
_symmetry.space_group_name_H-M   'P 1'
#
loop_
_entity.id
_entity.type
_entity.pdbx_description
1 polymer ?
#
loop_
_entity_poly.entity_id
_entity_poly.type
_entity_poly.pdbx_seq_one_letter_code
_entity_poly.pdbx_strand_id
1 'polypeptide(L)'
;HYEKYSLKSLLGVISPGCEIVQVDGVTEGAACTTLLAKDLIDNDDPLLFANSDQFLDWDSNEFMYSMMADGIDAGMLTFEATHPKWSFAEIDESGYVTRVAEKDPISNIATAGIYFWRRGSDYVKYAEEMIEKNIRFNNEFYVCPVFNQAIEDGKKVKIFQFDGMWGIGTPEDLNYFLKNHE
;
A
#
# COMPACT_ATOMS: atom_id res chain seq x y z
N HIS A 1 -8.76 13.24 -15.99
CA HIS A 1 -9.60 12.04 -15.74
C HIS A 1 -10.75 12.35 -14.79
N TYR A 2 -10.53 13.16 -13.76
CA TYR A 2 -11.54 13.51 -12.75
C TYR A 2 -12.83 14.06 -13.36
N GLU A 3 -12.73 15.06 -14.25
CA GLU A 3 -13.90 15.64 -14.93
C GLU A 3 -14.43 14.73 -16.04
N LYS A 4 -13.52 14.19 -16.88
CA LYS A 4 -13.87 13.35 -18.03
C LYS A 4 -14.74 12.15 -17.66
N TYR A 5 -14.48 11.52 -16.52
CA TYR A 5 -15.17 10.32 -16.05
C TYR A 5 -16.14 10.60 -14.90
N SER A 6 -16.41 11.86 -14.59
CA SER A 6 -17.31 12.27 -13.49
C SER A 6 -16.98 11.59 -12.15
N LEU A 7 -15.69 11.44 -11.87
CA LEU A 7 -15.21 10.70 -10.69
C LEU A 7 -15.74 11.27 -9.39
N LYS A 8 -15.94 12.58 -9.27
CA LYS A 8 -16.54 13.21 -8.10
C LYS A 8 -17.92 12.63 -7.79
N SER A 9 -18.77 12.52 -8.81
CA SER A 9 -20.13 12.02 -8.65
C SER A 9 -20.12 10.54 -8.28
N LEU A 10 -19.27 9.75 -8.94
CA LEU A 10 -19.10 8.33 -8.67
C LEU A 10 -18.63 8.10 -7.22
N LEU A 11 -17.55 8.74 -6.81
CA LEU A 11 -16.98 8.63 -5.45
C LEU A 11 -17.97 9.11 -4.39
N GLY A 12 -18.73 10.17 -4.65
CA GLY A 12 -19.78 10.64 -3.75
C GLY A 12 -20.91 9.63 -3.52
N VAL A 13 -21.14 8.70 -4.47
CA VAL A 13 -22.13 7.63 -4.34
C VAL A 13 -21.55 6.41 -3.62
N ILE A 14 -20.35 5.96 -4.02
CA ILE A 14 -19.76 4.73 -3.49
C ILE A 14 -19.09 4.95 -2.12
N SER A 15 -18.64 6.17 -1.83
CA SER A 15 -18.00 6.55 -0.56
C SER A 15 -18.48 7.94 -0.13
N PRO A 16 -19.71 8.07 0.40
CA PRO A 16 -20.25 9.36 0.83
C PRO A 16 -19.37 10.00 1.90
N GLY A 17 -19.02 11.29 1.70
CA GLY A 17 -18.19 12.04 2.63
C GLY A 17 -16.67 11.84 2.44
N CYS A 18 -16.24 11.12 1.42
CA CYS A 18 -14.81 11.03 1.10
C CYS A 18 -14.24 12.39 0.67
N GLU A 19 -13.02 12.66 1.13
CA GLU A 19 -12.23 13.79 0.62
C GLU A 19 -11.50 13.39 -0.67
N ILE A 20 -11.45 14.31 -1.63
CA ILE A 20 -10.81 14.07 -2.92
C ILE A 20 -9.67 15.06 -3.09
N VAL A 21 -8.45 14.55 -3.03
CA VAL A 21 -7.24 15.33 -3.30
C VAL A 21 -6.85 15.13 -4.76
N GLN A 22 -6.96 16.20 -5.55
CA GLN A 22 -6.60 16.16 -6.96
C GLN A 22 -5.10 16.36 -7.14
N VAL A 23 -4.52 15.60 -8.06
CA VAL A 23 -3.12 15.71 -8.44
C VAL A 23 -3.02 16.60 -9.68
N ASP A 24 -2.26 17.68 -9.57
CA ASP A 24 -2.01 18.60 -10.68
C ASP A 24 -0.67 18.24 -11.34
N GLY A 25 -0.72 17.38 -12.34
CA GLY A 25 0.46 16.87 -13.03
C GLY A 25 0.95 15.51 -12.57
N VAL A 26 2.23 15.23 -12.75
CA VAL A 26 2.89 13.97 -12.37
C VAL A 26 3.80 14.21 -11.17
N THR A 27 3.62 13.44 -10.12
CA THR A 27 4.50 13.48 -8.93
C THR A 27 5.74 12.63 -9.14
N GLU A 28 6.69 12.70 -8.20
CA GLU A 28 7.91 11.87 -8.22
C GLU A 28 7.68 10.44 -7.71
N GLY A 29 6.44 9.96 -7.72
CA GLY A 29 6.04 8.60 -7.35
C GLY A 29 4.88 8.55 -6.37
N ALA A 30 4.42 7.33 -6.10
CA ALA A 30 3.21 7.09 -5.29
C ALA A 30 3.32 7.65 -3.86
N ALA A 31 4.47 7.57 -3.22
CA ALA A 31 4.67 8.15 -1.89
C ALA A 31 4.52 9.68 -1.89
N CYS A 32 5.04 10.37 -2.92
CA CYS A 32 4.82 11.81 -3.07
C CYS A 32 3.35 12.14 -3.33
N THR A 33 2.64 11.28 -4.08
CA THR A 33 1.20 11.46 -4.34
C THR A 33 0.39 11.34 -3.05
N THR A 34 0.68 10.36 -2.21
CA THR A 34 -0.03 10.17 -0.92
C THR A 34 0.22 11.34 0.04
N LEU A 35 1.41 11.94 0.02
CA LEU A 35 1.73 13.11 0.84
C LEU A 35 1.00 14.39 0.42
N LEU A 36 0.36 14.44 -0.75
CA LEU A 36 -0.56 15.54 -1.09
C LEU A 36 -1.79 15.58 -0.17
N ALA A 37 -2.11 14.45 0.46
CA ALA A 37 -3.15 14.34 1.47
C ALA A 37 -2.61 14.51 2.92
N LYS A 38 -1.37 15.03 3.10
CA LYS A 38 -0.70 15.12 4.40
C LYS A 38 -1.59 15.74 5.48
N ASP A 39 -2.25 16.86 5.19
CA ASP A 39 -3.10 17.55 6.16
C ASP A 39 -4.29 16.72 6.67
N LEU A 40 -4.66 15.66 5.92
CA LEU A 40 -5.73 14.74 6.29
C LEU A 40 -5.23 13.51 7.04
N ILE A 41 -4.00 13.08 6.78
CA ILE A 41 -3.45 11.81 7.27
C ILE A 41 -2.37 11.96 8.35
N ASP A 42 -1.81 13.16 8.56
CA ASP A 42 -0.78 13.42 9.58
C ASP A 42 -1.40 13.59 10.97
N ASN A 43 -1.87 12.48 11.52
CA ASN A 43 -2.55 12.42 12.80
C ASN A 43 -2.33 11.04 13.47
N ASP A 44 -2.95 10.83 14.64
CA ASP A 44 -2.83 9.58 15.41
C ASP A 44 -3.85 8.51 15.00
N ASP A 45 -4.70 8.77 14.02
CA ASP A 45 -5.67 7.78 13.53
C ASP A 45 -4.98 6.71 12.68
N PRO A 46 -5.52 5.47 12.68
CA PRO A 46 -5.05 4.43 11.79
C PRO A 46 -5.23 4.81 10.32
N LEU A 47 -4.21 4.54 9.53
CA LEU A 47 -4.18 4.81 8.09
C LEU A 47 -4.09 3.51 7.31
N LEU A 48 -4.95 3.36 6.31
CA LEU A 48 -4.92 2.25 5.37
C LEU A 48 -4.76 2.79 3.93
N PHE A 49 -3.72 2.35 3.25
CA PHE A 49 -3.59 2.52 1.81
C PHE A 49 -4.17 1.32 1.08
N ALA A 50 -4.86 1.58 -0.02
CA ALA A 50 -5.38 0.55 -0.90
C ALA A 50 -5.21 0.98 -2.36
N ASN A 51 -4.58 0.12 -3.17
CA ASN A 51 -4.58 0.29 -4.61
C ASN A 51 -6.01 0.13 -5.15
N SER A 52 -6.32 0.81 -6.25
CA SER A 52 -7.66 0.79 -6.86
C SER A 52 -7.76 -0.09 -8.11
N ASP A 53 -6.66 -0.71 -8.53
CA ASP A 53 -6.50 -1.46 -9.77
C ASP A 53 -6.33 -2.98 -9.55
N GLN A 54 -6.99 -3.49 -8.51
CA GLN A 54 -6.93 -4.89 -8.12
C GLN A 54 -8.27 -5.36 -7.55
N PHE A 55 -8.51 -6.66 -7.65
CA PHE A 55 -9.57 -7.37 -6.94
C PHE A 55 -8.92 -8.36 -5.98
N LEU A 56 -9.39 -8.35 -4.73
CA LEU A 56 -8.86 -9.18 -3.65
C LEU A 56 -10.00 -10.03 -3.09
N ASP A 57 -9.82 -11.35 -3.11
CA ASP A 57 -10.73 -12.27 -2.45
C ASP A 57 -10.22 -12.53 -1.02
N TRP A 58 -10.62 -11.66 -0.08
CA TRP A 58 -10.09 -11.65 1.27
C TRP A 58 -11.11 -11.16 2.31
N ASP A 59 -10.91 -11.48 3.57
CA ASP A 59 -11.66 -10.87 4.67
C ASP A 59 -10.89 -9.65 5.23
N SER A 60 -11.37 -8.46 4.88
CA SER A 60 -10.77 -7.20 5.35
C SER A 60 -10.87 -7.03 6.87
N ASN A 61 -11.87 -7.65 7.55
CA ASN A 61 -12.00 -7.55 8.99
C ASN A 61 -10.91 -8.38 9.69
N GLU A 62 -10.62 -9.58 9.20
CA GLU A 62 -9.52 -10.41 9.75
C GLU A 62 -8.18 -9.68 9.63
N PHE A 63 -7.91 -9.07 8.48
CA PHE A 63 -6.73 -8.23 8.31
C PHE A 63 -6.70 -7.09 9.33
N MET A 64 -7.78 -6.30 9.44
CA MET A 64 -7.84 -5.17 10.35
C MET A 64 -7.68 -5.60 11.82
N TYR A 65 -8.34 -6.70 12.24
CA TYR A 65 -8.15 -7.25 13.58
C TYR A 65 -6.70 -7.65 13.84
N SER A 66 -6.04 -8.29 12.88
CA SER A 66 -4.64 -8.67 12.99
C SER A 66 -3.71 -7.45 13.11
N MET A 67 -3.96 -6.41 12.32
CA MET A 67 -3.16 -5.18 12.31
C MET A 67 -3.40 -4.31 13.54
N MET A 68 -4.63 -4.35 14.11
CA MET A 68 -4.98 -3.60 15.31
C MET A 68 -4.53 -4.29 16.61
N ALA A 69 -3.89 -5.45 16.56
CA ALA A 69 -3.33 -6.13 17.72
C ALA A 69 -2.27 -5.28 18.44
N ASP A 70 -2.12 -5.51 19.74
CA ASP A 70 -1.15 -4.79 20.56
C ASP A 70 0.29 -5.04 20.08
N GLY A 71 1.06 -3.96 20.04
CA GLY A 71 2.48 -4.00 19.69
C GLY A 71 2.75 -4.08 18.17
N ILE A 72 1.74 -3.92 17.31
CA ILE A 72 1.93 -3.77 15.86
C ILE A 72 1.87 -2.28 15.52
N ASP A 73 2.91 -1.76 14.87
CA ASP A 73 2.99 -0.36 14.44
C ASP A 73 2.51 -0.17 13.00
N ALA A 74 2.79 -1.15 12.14
CA ALA A 74 2.38 -1.12 10.75
C ALA A 74 2.29 -2.54 10.17
N GLY A 75 1.69 -2.68 8.99
CA GLY A 75 1.58 -3.98 8.36
C GLY A 75 1.15 -3.93 6.90
N MET A 76 1.16 -5.09 6.27
CA MET A 76 0.84 -5.21 4.85
C MET A 76 0.13 -6.51 4.53
N LEU A 77 -0.77 -6.44 3.56
CA LEU A 77 -1.39 -7.61 2.96
C LEU A 77 -0.43 -8.23 1.97
N THR A 78 -0.23 -9.54 2.03
CA THR A 78 0.74 -10.26 1.21
C THR A 78 0.15 -11.53 0.62
N PHE A 79 0.73 -11.96 -0.49
CA PHE A 79 0.40 -13.22 -1.18
C PHE A 79 1.67 -13.86 -1.72
N GLU A 80 1.59 -15.12 -2.13
CA GLU A 80 2.74 -15.83 -2.67
C GLU A 80 2.95 -15.50 -4.15
N ALA A 81 4.10 -14.90 -4.48
CA ALA A 81 4.51 -14.63 -5.86
C ALA A 81 6.03 -14.41 -5.93
N THR A 82 6.60 -14.58 -7.15
CA THR A 82 8.02 -14.37 -7.42
C THR A 82 8.28 -13.46 -8.61
N HIS A 83 7.23 -12.99 -9.29
CA HIS A 83 7.38 -12.12 -10.46
C HIS A 83 7.80 -10.71 -10.05
N PRO A 84 8.87 -10.12 -10.61
CA PRO A 84 9.46 -8.85 -10.19
C PRO A 84 8.60 -7.61 -10.46
N LYS A 85 7.36 -7.76 -10.88
CA LYS A 85 6.40 -6.64 -10.97
C LYS A 85 5.87 -6.18 -9.61
N TRP A 86 6.04 -6.99 -8.55
CA TRP A 86 5.54 -6.75 -7.21
C TRP A 86 6.60 -6.16 -6.28
N SER A 87 6.17 -5.60 -5.17
CA SER A 87 7.03 -5.36 -4.01
C SER A 87 7.08 -6.61 -3.14
N PHE A 88 8.15 -6.80 -2.37
CA PHE A 88 8.39 -8.00 -1.58
C PHE A 88 8.77 -7.66 -0.14
N ALA A 89 8.49 -8.59 0.78
CA ALA A 89 8.87 -8.49 2.18
C ALA A 89 9.67 -9.71 2.62
N GLU A 90 10.71 -9.49 3.42
CA GLU A 90 11.38 -10.54 4.22
C GLU A 90 10.88 -10.47 5.65
N ILE A 91 10.74 -11.63 6.29
CA ILE A 91 10.34 -11.75 7.69
C ILE A 91 11.37 -12.52 8.50
N ASP A 92 11.42 -12.24 9.81
CA ASP A 92 12.20 -13.02 10.77
C ASP A 92 11.45 -14.28 11.25
N GLU A 93 12.08 -15.06 12.13
CA GLU A 93 11.49 -16.26 12.74
C GLU A 93 10.26 -15.95 13.61
N SER A 94 10.08 -14.71 14.04
CA SER A 94 8.94 -14.23 14.83
C SER A 94 7.78 -13.73 13.95
N GLY A 95 7.96 -13.70 12.61
CA GLY A 95 6.99 -13.25 11.63
C GLY A 95 6.91 -11.73 11.47
N TYR A 96 7.91 -10.98 11.95
CA TYR A 96 8.00 -9.55 11.69
C TYR A 96 8.81 -9.26 10.44
N VAL A 97 8.40 -8.22 9.71
CA VAL A 97 9.11 -7.77 8.51
C VAL A 97 10.44 -7.16 8.90
N THR A 98 11.51 -7.64 8.29
CA THR A 98 12.88 -7.15 8.49
C THR A 98 13.34 -6.23 7.38
N ARG A 99 12.77 -6.40 6.18
CA ARG A 99 13.08 -5.59 5.01
C ARG A 99 11.97 -5.71 3.97
N VAL A 100 11.77 -4.63 3.21
CA VAL A 100 10.96 -4.66 1.98
C VAL A 100 11.78 -4.17 0.79
N ALA A 101 11.42 -4.63 -0.41
CA ALA A 101 12.03 -4.20 -1.66
C ALA A 101 10.98 -4.00 -2.75
N GLU A 102 11.14 -2.93 -3.52
CA GLU A 102 10.30 -2.62 -4.67
C GLU A 102 10.83 -3.32 -5.91
N LYS A 103 9.98 -4.14 -6.55
CA LYS A 103 10.30 -4.86 -7.81
C LYS A 103 11.58 -5.69 -7.78
N ASP A 104 11.98 -6.12 -6.61
CA ASP A 104 13.13 -7.00 -6.38
C ASP A 104 12.69 -8.20 -5.54
N PRO A 105 12.63 -9.42 -6.12
CA PRO A 105 12.15 -10.62 -5.44
C PRO A 105 13.12 -11.13 -4.36
N ILE A 106 13.20 -10.42 -3.26
CA ILE A 106 14.02 -10.80 -2.09
C ILE A 106 13.47 -12.02 -1.34
N SER A 107 12.23 -12.39 -1.62
CA SER A 107 11.51 -13.53 -1.04
C SER A 107 10.41 -14.00 -2.00
N ASN A 108 9.53 -14.92 -1.56
CA ASN A 108 8.27 -15.26 -2.23
C ASN A 108 7.05 -14.54 -1.62
N ILE A 109 7.25 -13.62 -0.68
CA ILE A 109 6.20 -12.84 0.00
C ILE A 109 6.01 -11.52 -0.74
N ALA A 110 5.07 -11.50 -1.68
CA ALA A 110 4.74 -10.30 -2.46
C ALA A 110 3.66 -9.46 -1.74
N THR A 111 3.71 -8.13 -1.88
CA THR A 111 2.70 -7.24 -1.29
C THR A 111 1.54 -7.00 -2.26
N ALA A 112 0.31 -6.98 -1.72
CA ALA A 112 -0.91 -6.76 -2.49
C ALA A 112 -1.33 -5.28 -2.60
N GLY A 113 -0.44 -4.34 -2.27
CA GLY A 113 -0.77 -2.91 -2.34
C GLY A 113 -1.81 -2.45 -1.31
N ILE A 114 -1.97 -3.20 -0.23
CA ILE A 114 -2.73 -2.83 0.96
C ILE A 114 -1.75 -2.68 2.10
N TYR A 115 -1.66 -1.45 2.65
CA TYR A 115 -0.69 -1.09 3.67
C TYR A 115 -1.36 -0.40 4.84
N PHE A 116 -1.13 -0.91 6.04
CA PHE A 116 -1.67 -0.39 7.30
C PHE A 116 -0.57 0.31 8.10
N TRP A 117 -0.92 1.45 8.69
CA TRP A 117 -0.13 2.17 9.69
C TRP A 117 -0.99 2.44 10.91
N ARG A 118 -0.46 2.16 12.10
CA ARG A 118 -1.16 2.40 13.37
C ARG A 118 -1.52 3.87 13.53
N ARG A 119 -0.67 4.76 13.03
CA ARG A 119 -0.88 6.20 13.00
C ARG A 119 -0.47 6.75 11.65
N GLY A 120 -1.30 7.61 11.09
CA GLY A 120 -0.97 8.27 9.83
C GLY A 120 0.29 9.15 9.94
N SER A 121 0.51 9.75 11.11
CA SER A 121 1.71 10.54 11.41
C SER A 121 3.01 9.74 11.32
N ASP A 122 3.01 8.45 11.68
CA ASP A 122 4.18 7.59 11.48
C ASP A 122 4.48 7.40 9.99
N TYR A 123 3.46 7.16 9.17
CA TYR A 123 3.66 7.08 7.72
C TYR A 123 4.25 8.36 7.15
N VAL A 124 3.67 9.51 7.49
CA VAL A 124 4.13 10.81 6.98
C VAL A 124 5.59 11.04 7.36
N LYS A 125 5.96 10.81 8.63
CA LYS A 125 7.35 10.91 9.11
C LYS A 125 8.30 10.08 8.24
N TYR A 126 8.01 8.78 8.07
CA TYR A 126 8.91 7.87 7.37
C TYR A 126 8.93 8.07 5.85
N ALA A 127 7.82 8.52 5.26
CA ALA A 127 7.80 8.89 3.85
C ALA A 127 8.65 10.15 3.58
N GLU A 128 8.56 11.15 4.45
CA GLU A 128 9.41 12.35 4.35
C GLU A 128 10.89 12.02 4.56
N GLU A 129 11.24 11.17 5.53
CA GLU A 129 12.62 10.68 5.74
C GLU A 129 13.16 9.94 4.50
N MET A 130 12.37 9.06 3.90
CA MET A 130 12.74 8.36 2.67
C MET A 130 13.02 9.33 1.52
N ILE A 131 12.19 10.36 1.38
CA ILE A 131 12.34 11.39 0.35
C ILE A 131 13.58 12.25 0.62
N GLU A 132 13.79 12.68 1.85
CA GLU A 132 14.98 13.46 2.26
C GLU A 132 16.27 12.67 2.02
N LYS A 133 16.29 11.39 2.32
CA LYS A 133 17.41 10.47 2.02
C LYS A 133 17.54 10.15 0.53
N ASN A 134 16.60 10.59 -0.30
CA ASN A 134 16.51 10.32 -1.74
C ASN A 134 16.55 8.83 -2.11
N ILE A 135 15.87 7.99 -1.31
CA ILE A 135 15.79 6.54 -1.55
C ILE A 135 14.71 6.27 -2.58
N ARG A 136 15.13 5.93 -3.79
CA ARG A 136 14.26 5.75 -4.96
C ARG A 136 14.42 4.37 -5.58
N PHE A 137 13.36 3.93 -6.26
CA PHE A 137 13.44 2.83 -7.22
C PHE A 137 13.01 3.38 -8.60
N ASN A 138 13.83 3.15 -9.64
CA ASN A 138 13.59 3.69 -11.01
C ASN A 138 13.25 5.20 -11.04
N ASN A 139 13.93 6.00 -10.24
CA ASN A 139 13.71 7.44 -10.07
C ASN A 139 12.36 7.83 -9.43
N GLU A 140 11.61 6.91 -8.89
CA GLU A 140 10.33 7.15 -8.23
C GLU A 140 10.38 6.78 -6.73
N PHE A 141 9.55 7.47 -5.93
CA PHE A 141 9.31 7.16 -4.53
C PHE A 141 8.06 6.29 -4.40
N TYR A 142 8.23 5.01 -4.07
CA TYR A 142 7.14 4.07 -3.86
C TYR A 142 6.69 4.03 -2.39
N VAL A 143 5.43 3.58 -2.16
CA VAL A 143 4.88 3.49 -0.81
C VAL A 143 5.50 2.33 -0.01
N CYS A 144 5.72 1.17 -0.64
CA CYS A 144 6.25 0.01 0.06
C CYS A 144 7.62 0.26 0.72
N PRO A 145 8.63 0.87 0.06
CA PRO A 145 9.93 1.14 0.68
C PRO A 145 9.91 2.04 1.93
N VAL A 146 8.82 2.79 2.17
CA VAL A 146 8.66 3.61 3.39
C VAL A 146 8.78 2.75 4.66
N PHE A 147 8.33 1.50 4.61
CA PHE A 147 8.43 0.57 5.75
C PHE A 147 9.88 0.33 6.22
N ASN A 148 10.87 0.41 5.33
CA ASN A 148 12.26 0.24 5.73
C ASN A 148 12.70 1.32 6.73
N GLN A 149 12.23 2.56 6.58
CA GLN A 149 12.54 3.65 7.52
C GLN A 149 11.93 3.35 8.91
N ALA A 150 10.71 2.81 8.94
CA ALA A 150 10.05 2.42 10.18
C ALA A 150 10.76 1.23 10.86
N ILE A 151 11.18 0.24 10.08
CA ILE A 151 11.91 -0.94 10.56
C ILE A 151 13.26 -0.51 11.13
N GLU A 152 13.99 0.38 10.48
CA GLU A 152 15.25 0.96 10.97
C GLU A 152 15.07 1.68 12.33
N ASP A 153 13.91 2.31 12.55
CA ASP A 153 13.54 2.99 13.79
C ASP A 153 12.94 2.02 14.86
N GLY A 154 12.99 0.71 14.61
CA GLY A 154 12.56 -0.33 15.54
C GLY A 154 11.04 -0.58 15.59
N LYS A 155 10.29 -0.08 14.63
CA LYS A 155 8.86 -0.34 14.52
C LYS A 155 8.58 -1.79 14.16
N LYS A 156 7.51 -2.34 14.74
CA LYS A 156 7.05 -3.70 14.48
C LYS A 156 6.08 -3.72 13.30
N VAL A 157 6.58 -4.22 12.18
CA VAL A 157 5.82 -4.38 10.94
C VAL A 157 5.45 -5.84 10.75
N LYS A 158 4.20 -6.14 10.42
CA LYS A 158 3.68 -7.50 10.27
C LYS A 158 3.08 -7.74 8.90
N ILE A 159 3.15 -8.98 8.42
CA ILE A 159 2.40 -9.41 7.23
C ILE A 159 1.07 -10.05 7.63
N PHE A 160 0.10 -9.99 6.70
CA PHE A 160 -1.08 -10.82 6.70
C PHE A 160 -1.17 -11.48 5.32
N GLN A 161 -1.04 -12.80 5.29
CA GLN A 161 -1.03 -13.55 4.04
C GLN A 161 -2.43 -13.99 3.67
N PHE A 162 -2.76 -13.88 2.38
CA PHE A 162 -4.02 -14.35 1.82
C PHE A 162 -3.78 -14.97 0.43
N ASP A 163 -4.79 -15.68 -0.06
CA ASP A 163 -4.85 -16.21 -1.42
C ASP A 163 -5.95 -15.48 -2.20
N GLY A 164 -5.77 -15.26 -3.49
CA GLY A 164 -6.82 -14.65 -4.31
C GLY A 164 -6.54 -13.23 -4.79
N MET A 165 -5.28 -12.93 -5.12
CA MET A 165 -4.87 -11.67 -5.75
C MET A 165 -5.12 -11.66 -7.26
N TRP A 166 -5.92 -10.70 -7.72
CA TRP A 166 -6.15 -10.44 -9.13
C TRP A 166 -5.78 -8.99 -9.46
N GLY A 167 -4.78 -8.79 -10.30
CA GLY A 167 -4.50 -7.49 -10.90
C GLY A 167 -5.54 -7.20 -11.97
N ILE A 168 -6.05 -5.97 -12.02
CA ILE A 168 -6.98 -5.49 -13.05
C ILE A 168 -6.54 -4.14 -13.65
N GLY A 169 -5.27 -3.78 -13.43
CA GLY A 169 -4.71 -2.49 -13.82
C GLY A 169 -4.38 -2.34 -15.31
N THR A 170 -4.34 -3.43 -16.07
CA THR A 170 -4.19 -3.39 -17.53
C THR A 170 -5.40 -4.02 -18.23
N PRO A 171 -5.69 -3.67 -19.50
CA PRO A 171 -6.75 -4.33 -20.26
C PRO A 171 -6.59 -5.85 -20.34
N GLU A 172 -5.37 -6.34 -20.44
CA GLU A 172 -5.03 -7.75 -20.49
C GLU A 172 -5.37 -8.44 -19.16
N ASP A 173 -4.95 -7.86 -18.04
CA ASP A 173 -5.22 -8.38 -16.71
C ASP A 173 -6.74 -8.39 -16.42
N LEU A 174 -7.45 -7.31 -16.75
CA LEU A 174 -8.89 -7.23 -16.60
C LEU A 174 -9.61 -8.30 -17.44
N ASN A 175 -9.18 -8.50 -18.70
CA ASN A 175 -9.76 -9.54 -19.57
C ASN A 175 -9.47 -10.94 -19.02
N TYR A 176 -8.30 -11.15 -18.42
CA TYR A 176 -7.95 -12.41 -17.78
C TYR A 176 -8.83 -12.66 -16.56
N PHE A 177 -8.99 -11.66 -15.70
CA PHE A 177 -9.89 -11.71 -14.54
C PHE A 177 -11.32 -12.06 -14.94
N LEU A 178 -11.92 -11.32 -15.90
CA LEU A 178 -13.29 -11.53 -16.35
C LEU A 178 -13.55 -12.93 -16.96
N LYS A 179 -12.51 -13.61 -17.42
CA LYS A 179 -12.62 -14.97 -17.98
C LYS A 179 -12.43 -16.08 -16.96
N ASN A 180 -11.73 -15.82 -15.86
CA ASN A 180 -11.26 -16.87 -14.95
C ASN A 180 -11.77 -16.71 -13.52
N HIS A 181 -12.30 -15.54 -13.17
CA HIS A 181 -12.95 -15.31 -11.89
C HIS A 181 -14.43 -15.68 -12.01
N GLU A 182 -14.89 -16.66 -11.21
CA GLU A 182 -16.30 -17.10 -11.11
C GLU A 182 -17.07 -16.29 -10.07
#